data_88abd62db0f3405d3a33e7d8a0619c3c
#
_entry.id   88abd62db0f3405d3a33e7d8a0619c3c
#
_cell.length_a   1.000
_cell.length_b   1.000
_cell.length_c   1.000
_cell.angle_alpha   90.00
_cell.angle_beta   90.00
_cell.angle_gamma   90.00
#
_symmetry.space_group_name_H-M   'P 1'
#
loop_
_entity.id
_entity.type
_entity.pdbx_description
1 polymer ?
#
loop_
_entity_poly.entity_id
_entity_poly.type
_entity_poly.pdbx_seq_one_letter_code
_entity_poly.pdbx_strand_id
1 'polypeptide(L)'
;MKKIGEDETKQVARGMITPYFKANSIRIYNEDILKIDVIKDDSIDLIVTSPPYNVDIKYGSYNDNIPHDKYLEFTEKWLAKCLNFVKSDGRLCLNIPLDKNKGGQQSVYADITTVAKKVGWKYHSTIIWNEQNISRRTAWGSWMSASAPYVIAPVEAIVILYKDRWEKIRKGESDITRDEFIEWTNGMWSFSGESKSKIGHPTPFPVELPERCIKLFSFVRDVVLDPFLGSGTTLLACLVTNRTGIGVEINENYCKLAVKRLKEQGIFQKKLVEAF
;
A
#
# COMPACT_ATOMS: atom_id res chain seq x y z
N MET A 1 51.58 -35.43 6.19
CA MET A 1 50.80 -35.00 5.00
C MET A 1 49.35 -34.85 5.42
N LYS A 2 48.92 -33.63 5.70
CA LYS A 2 47.52 -33.33 6.02
C LYS A 2 46.89 -32.73 4.77
N LYS A 3 45.84 -33.36 4.26
CA LYS A 3 44.97 -32.78 3.20
C LYS A 3 44.09 -31.68 3.82
N ILE A 4 44.25 -30.49 3.33
CA ILE A 4 43.35 -29.36 3.57
C ILE A 4 42.18 -29.52 2.62
N GLY A 5 40.98 -29.67 3.16
CA GLY A 5 39.75 -29.72 2.38
C GLY A 5 39.35 -28.31 1.97
N GLU A 6 39.19 -28.10 0.69
CA GLU A 6 38.63 -26.90 0.10
C GLU A 6 37.13 -26.93 0.34
N ASP A 7 36.66 -26.01 1.20
CA ASP A 7 35.24 -25.69 1.36
C ASP A 7 34.93 -24.50 0.44
N GLU A 8 34.72 -24.76 -0.84
CA GLU A 8 34.22 -23.78 -1.79
C GLU A 8 32.74 -23.56 -1.50
N THR A 9 32.43 -22.55 -0.71
CA THR A 9 31.11 -21.95 -0.61
C THR A 9 30.65 -21.49 -1.99
N LYS A 10 29.80 -22.28 -2.63
CA LYS A 10 29.07 -21.91 -3.86
C LYS A 10 28.20 -20.69 -3.55
N GLN A 11 28.71 -19.50 -3.82
CA GLN A 11 27.91 -18.31 -3.99
C GLN A 11 27.02 -18.51 -5.22
N VAL A 12 25.79 -18.93 -5.00
CA VAL A 12 24.77 -18.96 -6.05
C VAL A 12 24.59 -17.51 -6.49
N ALA A 13 25.06 -17.18 -7.68
CA ALA A 13 24.79 -15.88 -8.31
C ALA A 13 23.27 -15.74 -8.43
N ARG A 14 22.65 -14.93 -7.56
CA ARG A 14 21.25 -14.52 -7.69
C ARG A 14 21.14 -13.76 -9.02
N GLY A 15 20.40 -14.32 -9.97
CA GLY A 15 20.09 -13.64 -11.22
C GLY A 15 19.50 -12.26 -10.91
N MET A 16 19.93 -11.22 -11.63
CA MET A 16 19.39 -9.87 -11.45
C MET A 16 17.87 -9.92 -11.61
N ILE A 17 17.12 -9.51 -10.58
CA ILE A 17 15.66 -9.38 -10.63
C ILE A 17 15.34 -8.29 -11.66
N THR A 18 14.69 -8.69 -12.76
CA THR A 18 14.23 -7.76 -13.80
C THR A 18 12.79 -7.37 -13.55
N PRO A 19 12.36 -6.15 -13.92
CA PRO A 19 10.97 -5.77 -13.82
C PRO A 19 10.09 -6.71 -14.65
N TYR A 20 8.99 -7.20 -14.07
CA TYR A 20 7.92 -7.90 -14.78
C TYR A 20 7.29 -6.99 -15.86
N PHE A 21 7.17 -5.70 -15.53
CA PHE A 21 6.72 -4.66 -16.46
C PHE A 21 7.47 -3.36 -16.22
N LYS A 22 7.82 -2.68 -17.33
CA LYS A 22 8.44 -1.35 -17.31
C LYS A 22 7.91 -0.52 -18.46
N ALA A 23 7.31 0.62 -18.15
CA ALA A 23 6.88 1.60 -19.14
C ALA A 23 6.97 3.01 -18.55
N ASN A 24 7.60 3.95 -19.26
CA ASN A 24 7.80 5.33 -18.79
C ASN A 24 8.38 5.38 -17.36
N SER A 25 7.66 6.02 -16.43
CA SER A 25 8.03 6.14 -15.01
C SER A 25 7.53 4.97 -14.14
N ILE A 26 6.89 3.94 -14.71
CA ILE A 26 6.27 2.84 -13.95
C ILE A 26 7.09 1.55 -14.06
N ARG A 27 7.26 0.86 -12.93
CA ARG A 27 7.88 -0.46 -12.84
C ARG A 27 7.06 -1.36 -11.94
N ILE A 28 6.88 -2.63 -12.35
CA ILE A 28 6.25 -3.68 -11.55
C ILE A 28 7.26 -4.81 -11.40
N TYR A 29 7.40 -5.33 -10.20
CA TYR A 29 8.18 -6.52 -9.89
C TYR A 29 7.24 -7.62 -9.39
N ASN A 30 7.29 -8.79 -10.03
CA ASN A 30 6.60 -9.97 -9.53
C ASN A 30 7.51 -10.69 -8.54
N GLU A 31 7.46 -10.26 -7.30
CA GLU A 31 8.34 -10.76 -6.23
C GLU A 31 7.68 -10.56 -4.85
N ASP A 32 8.19 -11.29 -3.86
CA ASP A 32 7.90 -11.08 -2.45
C ASP A 32 8.63 -9.82 -1.95
N ILE A 33 7.89 -8.90 -1.31
CA ILE A 33 8.48 -7.68 -0.74
C ILE A 33 9.63 -7.98 0.22
N LEU A 34 9.59 -9.11 0.91
CA LEU A 34 10.65 -9.52 1.83
C LEU A 34 11.93 -9.98 1.12
N LYS A 35 11.84 -10.38 -0.16
CA LYS A 35 12.96 -10.93 -0.95
C LYS A 35 13.56 -9.94 -1.94
N ILE A 36 12.78 -8.93 -2.35
CA ILE A 36 13.23 -7.96 -3.36
C ILE A 36 14.49 -7.22 -2.89
N ASP A 37 15.48 -7.08 -3.76
CA ASP A 37 16.79 -6.46 -3.49
C ASP A 37 17.20 -5.39 -4.51
N VAL A 38 16.36 -5.17 -5.55
CA VAL A 38 16.64 -4.18 -6.61
C VAL A 38 16.17 -2.76 -6.26
N ILE A 39 15.41 -2.58 -5.19
CA ILE A 39 15.01 -1.28 -4.68
C ILE A 39 16.12 -0.81 -3.74
N LYS A 40 16.76 0.30 -4.08
CA LYS A 40 17.86 0.87 -3.29
C LYS A 40 17.34 1.48 -2.00
N ASP A 41 18.13 1.36 -0.96
CA ASP A 41 17.89 2.08 0.30
C ASP A 41 17.89 3.60 0.03
N ASP A 42 17.15 4.34 0.85
CA ASP A 42 17.01 5.80 0.80
C ASP A 42 16.66 6.35 -0.60
N SER A 43 15.85 5.61 -1.37
CA SER A 43 15.45 5.98 -2.75
C SER A 43 13.97 6.34 -2.90
N ILE A 44 13.11 5.97 -1.96
CA ILE A 44 11.66 6.15 -2.02
C ILE A 44 11.26 7.41 -1.27
N ASP A 45 10.43 8.25 -1.91
CA ASP A 45 9.91 9.49 -1.32
C ASP A 45 8.61 9.27 -0.56
N LEU A 46 7.78 8.34 -1.04
CA LEU A 46 6.47 8.02 -0.45
C LEU A 46 6.15 6.54 -0.67
N ILE A 47 5.58 5.91 0.35
CA ILE A 47 4.88 4.62 0.22
C ILE A 47 3.39 4.88 0.36
N VAL A 48 2.57 4.33 -0.53
CA VAL A 48 1.11 4.29 -0.41
C VAL A 48 0.68 2.85 -0.62
N THR A 49 0.08 2.24 0.39
CA THR A 49 -0.22 0.81 0.35
C THR A 49 -1.36 0.40 1.26
N SER A 50 -1.95 -0.75 0.91
CA SER A 50 -2.93 -1.47 1.70
C SER A 50 -2.46 -2.94 1.78
N PRO A 51 -1.78 -3.35 2.87
CA PRO A 51 -1.27 -4.71 3.01
C PRO A 51 -2.41 -5.72 3.17
N PRO A 52 -2.16 -7.03 3.05
CA PRO A 52 -3.13 -8.05 3.44
C PRO A 52 -3.58 -7.84 4.89
N TYR A 53 -4.90 -7.96 5.16
CA TYR A 53 -5.49 -7.62 6.48
C TYR A 53 -5.63 -8.79 7.44
N ASN A 54 -5.30 -10.01 7.01
CA ASN A 54 -5.51 -11.25 7.76
C ASN A 54 -6.99 -11.46 8.18
N VAL A 55 -7.91 -11.21 7.25
CA VAL A 55 -9.36 -11.29 7.44
C VAL A 55 -10.03 -12.41 6.64
N ASP A 56 -9.28 -13.46 6.30
CA ASP A 56 -9.74 -14.63 5.54
C ASP A 56 -10.16 -14.31 4.10
N ILE A 57 -9.45 -13.39 3.45
CA ILE A 57 -9.65 -13.09 2.04
C ILE A 57 -8.81 -14.06 1.21
N LYS A 58 -9.42 -14.64 0.17
CA LYS A 58 -8.73 -15.54 -0.75
C LYS A 58 -7.94 -14.73 -1.79
N TYR A 59 -6.62 -14.58 -1.56
CA TYR A 59 -5.69 -13.93 -2.50
C TYR A 59 -4.98 -14.93 -3.44
N GLY A 60 -5.60 -16.05 -3.75
CA GLY A 60 -5.01 -17.08 -4.60
C GLY A 60 -3.90 -17.86 -3.90
N SER A 61 -2.66 -17.38 -3.98
CA SER A 61 -1.48 -18.07 -3.40
C SER A 61 -1.14 -17.67 -1.96
N TYR A 62 -1.76 -16.61 -1.42
CA TYR A 62 -1.51 -16.13 -0.06
C TYR A 62 -2.63 -16.56 0.90
N ASN A 63 -2.24 -17.13 2.05
CA ASN A 63 -3.17 -17.48 3.12
C ASN A 63 -3.38 -16.27 4.04
N ASP A 64 -4.52 -15.58 3.89
CA ASP A 64 -4.92 -14.41 4.68
C ASP A 64 -5.65 -14.80 5.98
N ASN A 65 -5.37 -15.98 6.51
CA ASN A 65 -5.91 -16.48 7.77
C ASN A 65 -4.81 -17.22 8.55
N ILE A 66 -3.81 -16.47 8.97
CA ILE A 66 -2.70 -16.97 9.81
C ILE A 66 -2.90 -16.52 11.27
N PRO A 67 -2.29 -17.19 12.26
CA PRO A 67 -2.30 -16.74 13.65
C PRO A 67 -1.87 -15.26 13.76
N HIS A 68 -2.53 -14.52 14.65
CA HIS A 68 -2.36 -13.07 14.74
C HIS A 68 -0.92 -12.65 15.08
N ASP A 69 -0.25 -13.40 15.96
CA ASP A 69 1.17 -13.22 16.26
C ASP A 69 2.06 -13.33 15.03
N LYS A 70 1.78 -14.32 14.17
CA LYS A 70 2.51 -14.53 12.91
C LYS A 70 2.23 -13.42 11.90
N TYR A 71 1.02 -12.91 11.89
CA TYR A 71 0.66 -11.74 11.08
C TYR A 71 1.43 -10.48 11.54
N LEU A 72 1.55 -10.25 12.84
CA LEU A 72 2.33 -9.13 13.37
C LEU A 72 3.84 -9.30 13.12
N GLU A 73 4.39 -10.52 13.21
CA GLU A 73 5.78 -10.81 12.82
C GLU A 73 6.04 -10.51 11.33
N PHE A 74 5.11 -10.90 10.45
CA PHE A 74 5.18 -10.57 9.02
C PHE A 74 5.12 -9.04 8.82
N THR A 75 4.20 -8.37 9.53
CA THR A 75 4.02 -6.92 9.47
C THR A 75 5.28 -6.18 9.92
N GLU A 76 5.93 -6.62 11.00
CA GLU A 76 7.20 -6.06 11.47
C GLU A 76 8.30 -6.16 10.40
N LYS A 77 8.41 -7.32 9.74
CA LYS A 77 9.46 -7.57 8.73
C LYS A 77 9.30 -6.68 7.49
N TRP A 78 8.09 -6.57 6.92
CA TRP A 78 7.92 -5.74 5.73
C TRP A 78 7.99 -4.25 6.05
N LEU A 79 7.51 -3.81 7.21
CA LEU A 79 7.65 -2.42 7.66
C LEU A 79 9.11 -2.03 7.86
N ALA A 80 9.92 -2.93 8.45
CA ALA A 80 11.35 -2.72 8.61
C ALA A 80 12.07 -2.61 7.25
N LYS A 81 11.74 -3.49 6.32
CA LYS A 81 12.32 -3.45 4.97
C LYS A 81 11.93 -2.17 4.22
N CYS A 82 10.67 -1.77 4.29
CA CYS A 82 10.17 -0.53 3.69
C CYS A 82 10.84 0.71 4.31
N LEU A 83 11.11 0.70 5.61
CA LEU A 83 11.82 1.79 6.29
C LEU A 83 13.23 2.02 5.71
N ASN A 84 13.93 0.95 5.33
CA ASN A 84 15.24 1.07 4.68
C ASN A 84 15.12 1.74 3.30
N PHE A 85 14.13 1.38 2.52
CA PHE A 85 13.93 1.94 1.18
C PHE A 85 13.58 3.43 1.18
N VAL A 86 12.90 3.90 2.23
CA VAL A 86 12.40 5.26 2.31
C VAL A 86 13.52 6.24 2.69
N LYS A 87 13.57 7.40 2.02
CA LYS A 87 14.46 8.51 2.36
C LYS A 87 14.22 9.02 3.79
N SER A 88 15.18 9.72 4.38
CA SER A 88 15.05 10.25 5.74
C SER A 88 13.87 11.21 5.94
N ASP A 89 13.42 11.90 4.89
CA ASP A 89 12.22 12.74 4.86
C ASP A 89 11.02 12.07 4.15
N GLY A 90 11.14 10.76 3.88
CA GLY A 90 10.10 10.01 3.20
C GLY A 90 8.98 9.58 4.14
N ARG A 91 7.84 9.23 3.56
CA ARG A 91 6.56 9.01 4.26
C ARG A 91 5.91 7.70 3.87
N LEU A 92 5.00 7.24 4.71
CA LEU A 92 4.15 6.07 4.47
C LEU A 92 2.70 6.46 4.74
N CYS A 93 1.84 6.28 3.74
CA CYS A 93 0.38 6.30 3.86
C CYS A 93 -0.10 4.85 3.88
N LEU A 94 -0.51 4.37 5.04
CA LEU A 94 -0.89 2.99 5.29
C LEU A 94 -2.39 2.89 5.46
N ASN A 95 -3.10 2.34 4.45
CA ASN A 95 -4.54 2.13 4.51
C ASN A 95 -4.86 0.78 5.13
N ILE A 96 -5.58 0.77 6.24
CA ILE A 96 -5.93 -0.42 7.03
C ILE A 96 -7.32 -0.29 7.67
N PRO A 97 -8.05 -1.41 7.90
CA PRO A 97 -9.30 -1.36 8.64
C PRO A 97 -9.05 -0.98 10.11
N LEU A 98 -10.06 -0.39 10.75
CA LEU A 98 -9.98 -0.14 12.20
C LEU A 98 -9.93 -1.45 12.97
N ASP A 99 -10.83 -2.40 12.63
CA ASP A 99 -11.06 -3.61 13.41
C ASP A 99 -11.17 -4.85 12.51
N LYS A 100 -10.85 -6.01 13.11
CA LYS A 100 -11.14 -7.32 12.52
C LYS A 100 -12.45 -7.86 13.12
N ASN A 101 -13.52 -7.83 12.35
CA ASN A 101 -14.87 -8.22 12.79
C ASN A 101 -15.16 -9.74 12.78
N LYS A 102 -14.17 -10.60 12.53
CA LYS A 102 -14.34 -12.05 12.53
C LYS A 102 -13.36 -12.72 13.50
N GLY A 103 -13.89 -13.56 14.39
CA GLY A 103 -13.07 -14.45 15.21
C GLY A 103 -12.28 -13.78 16.34
N GLY A 104 -12.86 -12.80 16.99
CA GLY A 104 -12.24 -12.02 18.06
C GLY A 104 -12.01 -10.58 17.61
N GLN A 105 -12.36 -9.66 18.47
CA GLN A 105 -12.31 -8.24 18.16
C GLN A 105 -10.90 -7.74 18.37
N GLN A 106 -10.16 -7.58 17.28
CA GLN A 106 -8.81 -7.07 17.27
C GLN A 106 -8.79 -5.71 16.58
N SER A 107 -8.17 -4.73 17.21
CA SER A 107 -7.95 -3.42 16.60
C SER A 107 -6.74 -3.48 15.67
N VAL A 108 -6.99 -3.77 14.39
CA VAL A 108 -5.94 -3.84 13.35
C VAL A 108 -5.15 -2.52 13.28
N TYR A 109 -5.86 -1.39 13.36
CA TYR A 109 -5.25 -0.07 13.41
C TYR A 109 -4.26 0.10 14.57
N ALA A 110 -4.66 -0.25 15.79
CA ALA A 110 -3.80 -0.09 16.96
C ALA A 110 -2.58 -1.01 16.90
N ASP A 111 -2.78 -2.27 16.53
CA ASP A 111 -1.73 -3.28 16.47
C ASP A 111 -0.68 -2.93 15.43
N ILE A 112 -1.09 -2.65 14.18
CA ILE A 112 -0.16 -2.31 13.10
C ILE A 112 0.56 -0.98 13.37
N THR A 113 -0.15 0.03 13.89
CA THR A 113 0.48 1.31 14.25
C THR A 113 1.51 1.13 15.36
N THR A 114 1.26 0.25 16.32
CA THR A 114 2.21 -0.08 17.39
C THR A 114 3.45 -0.77 16.83
N VAL A 115 3.26 -1.76 15.94
CA VAL A 115 4.37 -2.45 15.27
C VAL A 115 5.18 -1.47 14.42
N ALA A 116 4.53 -0.59 13.65
CA ALA A 116 5.24 0.41 12.85
C ALA A 116 6.13 1.32 13.72
N LYS A 117 5.61 1.81 14.85
CA LYS A 117 6.40 2.62 15.79
C LYS A 117 7.56 1.84 16.41
N LYS A 118 7.36 0.56 16.75
CA LYS A 118 8.41 -0.33 17.26
C LYS A 118 9.55 -0.51 16.24
N VAL A 119 9.22 -0.60 14.96
CA VAL A 119 10.19 -0.73 13.85
C VAL A 119 11.01 0.55 13.66
N GLY A 120 10.48 1.71 14.06
CA GLY A 120 11.18 2.99 13.94
C GLY A 120 10.44 4.04 13.11
N TRP A 121 9.26 3.71 12.55
CA TRP A 121 8.40 4.70 11.92
C TRP A 121 7.88 5.70 12.96
N LYS A 122 7.86 6.98 12.61
CA LYS A 122 7.30 8.05 13.44
C LYS A 122 5.87 8.33 13.00
N TYR A 123 4.95 8.37 13.94
CA TYR A 123 3.55 8.68 13.69
C TYR A 123 3.34 10.17 13.49
N HIS A 124 2.60 10.55 12.47
CA HIS A 124 2.19 11.95 12.23
C HIS A 124 0.70 12.16 12.51
N SER A 125 -0.15 11.47 11.77
CA SER A 125 -1.62 11.66 11.85
C SER A 125 -2.35 10.44 11.29
N THR A 126 -3.68 10.45 11.42
CA THR A 126 -4.55 9.46 10.80
C THR A 126 -5.71 10.18 10.10
N ILE A 127 -6.02 9.74 8.89
CA ILE A 127 -7.19 10.13 8.13
C ILE A 127 -8.18 8.97 8.21
N ILE A 128 -9.44 9.25 8.48
CA ILE A 128 -10.52 8.26 8.45
C ILE A 128 -11.20 8.32 7.10
N TRP A 129 -11.19 7.21 6.37
CA TRP A 129 -11.90 7.10 5.12
C TRP A 129 -13.22 6.35 5.30
N ASN A 130 -14.32 7.07 5.04
CA ASN A 130 -15.67 6.51 5.00
C ASN A 130 -16.00 6.13 3.55
N GLU A 131 -16.07 4.82 3.29
CA GLU A 131 -16.40 4.25 1.97
C GLU A 131 -17.84 4.50 1.50
N GLN A 132 -18.69 5.09 2.34
CA GLN A 132 -20.13 5.30 2.07
C GLN A 132 -20.95 4.03 1.79
N ASN A 133 -20.39 2.85 2.05
CA ASN A 133 -20.99 1.53 1.77
C ASN A 133 -21.83 0.97 2.93
N ILE A 134 -22.39 1.84 3.77
CA ILE A 134 -23.04 1.46 5.04
C ILE A 134 -24.36 0.72 4.84
N SER A 135 -25.06 0.92 3.71
CA SER A 135 -26.45 0.52 3.52
C SER A 135 -26.75 -0.99 3.54
N ARG A 136 -25.73 -1.86 3.60
CA ARG A 136 -25.89 -3.33 3.59
C ARG A 136 -25.11 -4.05 4.70
N ARG A 137 -24.50 -3.33 5.62
CA ARG A 137 -23.77 -3.93 6.73
C ARG A 137 -24.71 -3.96 7.94
N THR A 138 -25.22 -5.14 8.26
CA THR A 138 -25.96 -5.37 9.51
C THR A 138 -25.00 -5.77 10.60
N ALA A 139 -25.08 -5.08 11.73
CA ALA A 139 -24.47 -5.56 12.96
C ALA A 139 -25.18 -6.83 13.40
N TRP A 140 -24.43 -7.89 13.60
CA TRP A 140 -24.92 -9.14 14.14
C TRP A 140 -24.51 -9.25 15.62
N GLY A 141 -24.81 -10.31 16.24
CA GLY A 141 -24.65 -10.53 17.67
C GLY A 141 -26.03 -10.75 18.28
N SER A 142 -26.24 -10.34 19.53
CA SER A 142 -27.56 -10.41 20.14
C SER A 142 -28.48 -9.38 19.49
N TRP A 143 -29.48 -9.87 18.73
CA TRP A 143 -30.47 -9.02 18.10
C TRP A 143 -31.32 -8.31 19.16
N MET A 144 -31.38 -6.99 19.09
CA MET A 144 -32.17 -6.12 20.02
C MET A 144 -31.89 -6.38 21.50
N SER A 145 -30.71 -6.86 21.85
CA SER A 145 -30.31 -7.16 23.21
C SER A 145 -28.93 -6.62 23.54
N ALA A 146 -28.75 -6.03 24.70
CA ALA A 146 -27.47 -5.57 25.21
C ALA A 146 -26.51 -6.70 25.62
N SER A 147 -26.93 -7.98 25.48
CA SER A 147 -26.13 -9.12 25.97
C SER A 147 -24.82 -9.32 25.20
N ALA A 148 -24.82 -9.13 23.84
CA ALA A 148 -23.63 -9.28 23.03
C ALA A 148 -23.82 -8.63 21.64
N PRO A 149 -24.11 -7.33 21.52
CA PRO A 149 -24.22 -6.67 20.22
C PRO A 149 -22.85 -6.50 19.57
N TYR A 150 -22.76 -6.61 18.24
CA TYR A 150 -21.57 -6.25 17.49
C TYR A 150 -21.68 -4.82 16.96
N VAL A 151 -20.59 -4.07 17.10
CA VAL A 151 -20.42 -2.77 16.44
C VAL A 151 -19.52 -2.96 15.23
N ILE A 152 -19.95 -2.47 14.08
CA ILE A 152 -19.18 -2.52 12.84
C ILE A 152 -18.66 -1.12 12.55
N ALA A 153 -17.35 -1.00 12.31
CA ALA A 153 -16.73 0.22 11.81
C ALA A 153 -16.66 0.18 10.27
N PRO A 154 -17.57 0.88 9.54
CA PRO A 154 -17.60 0.88 8.07
C PRO A 154 -16.59 1.87 7.47
N VAL A 155 -15.45 2.01 8.10
CA VAL A 155 -14.41 2.97 7.75
C VAL A 155 -13.04 2.30 7.76
N GLU A 156 -12.11 2.85 7.00
CA GLU A 156 -10.70 2.48 7.07
C GLU A 156 -9.87 3.66 7.58
N ALA A 157 -8.71 3.36 8.13
CA ALA A 157 -7.75 4.35 8.61
C ALA A 157 -6.57 4.44 7.64
N ILE A 158 -6.26 5.65 7.21
CA ILE A 158 -5.02 5.94 6.48
C ILE A 158 -4.04 6.52 7.50
N VAL A 159 -3.12 5.67 7.98
CA VAL A 159 -2.12 6.06 8.97
C VAL A 159 -0.96 6.73 8.26
N ILE A 160 -0.65 7.96 8.64
CA ILE A 160 0.45 8.74 8.07
C ILE A 160 1.66 8.62 8.99
N LEU A 161 2.70 8.03 8.45
CA LEU A 161 3.96 7.79 9.13
C LEU A 161 5.12 8.41 8.34
N TYR A 162 6.26 8.64 8.99
CA TYR A 162 7.48 9.13 8.35
C TYR A 162 8.73 8.51 8.99
N LYS A 163 9.87 8.54 8.27
CA LYS A 163 11.13 7.95 8.76
C LYS A 163 11.77 8.82 9.83
N ASP A 164 12.51 9.85 9.49
CA ASP A 164 13.28 10.66 10.44
C ASP A 164 12.77 12.08 10.59
N ARG A 165 12.39 12.70 9.47
CA ARG A 165 11.98 14.11 9.38
C ARG A 165 10.64 14.20 8.66
N TRP A 166 9.72 15.01 9.24
CA TRP A 166 8.45 15.30 8.58
C TRP A 166 8.61 16.30 7.43
N GLU A 167 9.43 17.32 7.60
CA GLU A 167 9.69 18.33 6.59
C GLU A 167 10.56 17.77 5.46
N LYS A 168 10.15 18.01 4.21
CA LYS A 168 10.94 17.61 3.04
C LYS A 168 12.26 18.40 2.98
N ILE A 169 13.37 17.70 2.82
CA ILE A 169 14.72 18.27 2.70
C ILE A 169 14.84 18.99 1.36
N ARG A 170 14.36 18.36 0.30
CA ARG A 170 14.40 18.91 -1.06
C ARG A 170 13.05 19.55 -1.40
N LYS A 171 13.09 20.77 -1.93
CA LYS A 171 11.92 21.41 -2.53
C LYS A 171 11.64 20.80 -3.90
N GLY A 172 10.37 20.67 -4.23
CA GLY A 172 9.86 20.17 -5.50
C GLY A 172 8.61 20.93 -5.93
N GLU A 173 8.09 20.59 -7.07
CA GLU A 173 6.83 21.12 -7.60
C GLU A 173 5.65 20.44 -6.91
N SER A 174 4.69 21.22 -6.41
CA SER A 174 3.42 20.73 -5.88
C SER A 174 2.32 21.02 -6.89
N ASP A 175 1.53 20.00 -7.21
CA ASP A 175 0.40 20.06 -8.14
C ASP A 175 -0.96 19.98 -7.44
N ILE A 176 -0.98 20.12 -6.11
CA ILE A 176 -2.21 20.20 -5.34
C ILE A 176 -2.78 21.62 -5.40
N THR A 177 -4.07 21.74 -5.71
CA THR A 177 -4.77 23.02 -5.70
C THR A 177 -5.08 23.48 -4.28
N ARG A 178 -5.42 24.76 -4.11
CA ARG A 178 -5.81 25.31 -2.81
C ARG A 178 -7.02 24.57 -2.22
N ASP A 179 -8.03 24.29 -3.04
CA ASP A 179 -9.29 23.70 -2.58
C ASP A 179 -9.08 22.20 -2.22
N GLU A 180 -8.33 21.46 -3.03
CA GLU A 180 -7.89 20.10 -2.70
C GLU A 180 -7.11 20.08 -1.38
N PHE A 181 -6.18 21.01 -1.17
CA PHE A 181 -5.39 21.07 0.06
C PHE A 181 -6.27 21.29 1.28
N ILE A 182 -7.20 22.24 1.23
CA ILE A 182 -8.12 22.54 2.35
C ILE A 182 -9.03 21.34 2.63
N GLU A 183 -9.59 20.71 1.60
CA GLU A 183 -10.47 19.56 1.75
C GLU A 183 -9.71 18.33 2.26
N TRP A 184 -8.56 18.03 1.67
CA TRP A 184 -7.87 16.76 1.91
C TRP A 184 -7.00 16.76 3.17
N THR A 185 -6.64 17.91 3.70
CA THR A 185 -6.01 18.00 5.04
C THR A 185 -7.02 17.86 6.17
N ASN A 186 -8.31 17.78 5.88
CA ASN A 186 -9.31 17.35 6.85
C ASN A 186 -9.15 15.85 7.11
N GLY A 187 -9.08 15.45 8.36
CA GLY A 187 -8.88 14.06 8.79
C GLY A 187 -10.06 13.12 8.56
N MET A 188 -11.09 13.52 7.81
CA MET A 188 -12.24 12.71 7.43
C MET A 188 -12.47 12.81 5.92
N TRP A 189 -12.28 11.70 5.22
CA TRP A 189 -12.60 11.58 3.80
C TRP A 189 -13.87 10.77 3.59
N SER A 190 -14.72 11.20 2.67
CA SER A 190 -15.99 10.53 2.34
C SER A 190 -16.14 10.45 0.83
N PHE A 191 -15.81 9.28 0.28
CA PHE A 191 -16.03 8.94 -1.13
C PHE A 191 -16.22 7.44 -1.27
N SER A 192 -16.91 7.03 -2.34
CA SER A 192 -17.29 5.63 -2.54
C SER A 192 -16.11 4.71 -2.75
N GLY A 193 -16.16 3.54 -2.13
CA GLY A 193 -15.25 2.43 -2.40
C GLY A 193 -15.38 1.89 -3.83
N GLU A 194 -14.44 1.06 -4.27
CA GLU A 194 -14.43 0.47 -5.62
C GLU A 194 -15.12 -0.90 -5.64
N SER A 195 -15.72 -1.25 -6.77
CA SER A 195 -16.42 -2.52 -6.92
C SER A 195 -15.47 -3.69 -7.19
N LYS A 196 -15.51 -4.72 -6.32
CA LYS A 196 -14.75 -5.97 -6.48
C LYS A 196 -14.99 -6.66 -7.82
N SER A 197 -16.24 -6.75 -8.24
CA SER A 197 -16.63 -7.42 -9.50
C SER A 197 -16.16 -6.66 -10.74
N LYS A 198 -16.07 -5.34 -10.67
CA LYS A 198 -15.61 -4.49 -11.77
C LYS A 198 -14.10 -4.55 -11.96
N ILE A 199 -13.34 -4.63 -10.88
CA ILE A 199 -11.87 -4.60 -10.92
C ILE A 199 -11.27 -6.00 -11.04
N GLY A 200 -11.93 -7.05 -10.49
CA GLY A 200 -11.36 -8.41 -10.43
C GLY A 200 -10.33 -8.61 -9.32
N HIS A 201 -10.35 -7.73 -8.31
CA HIS A 201 -9.53 -7.84 -7.10
C HIS A 201 -10.43 -7.88 -5.87
N PRO A 202 -10.12 -8.66 -4.82
CA PRO A 202 -11.02 -8.86 -3.67
C PRO A 202 -11.23 -7.59 -2.81
N THR A 203 -10.26 -6.72 -2.75
CA THR A 203 -10.28 -5.48 -1.93
C THR A 203 -9.68 -4.30 -2.70
N PRO A 204 -10.28 -3.85 -3.81
CA PRO A 204 -9.76 -2.70 -4.53
C PRO A 204 -10.20 -1.42 -3.80
N PHE A 205 -9.29 -0.48 -3.64
CA PHE A 205 -9.64 0.90 -3.30
C PHE A 205 -9.69 1.77 -4.57
N PRO A 206 -10.46 2.87 -4.59
CA PRO A 206 -10.55 3.76 -5.74
C PRO A 206 -9.24 4.52 -5.96
N VAL A 207 -8.99 4.96 -7.20
CA VAL A 207 -7.78 5.73 -7.58
C VAL A 207 -7.67 7.03 -6.77
N GLU A 208 -8.79 7.60 -6.38
CA GLU A 208 -8.89 8.81 -5.57
C GLU A 208 -8.12 8.72 -4.24
N LEU A 209 -8.13 7.54 -3.56
CA LEU A 209 -7.42 7.36 -2.30
C LEU A 209 -5.90 7.57 -2.45
N PRO A 210 -5.18 6.81 -3.31
CA PRO A 210 -3.75 7.03 -3.49
C PRO A 210 -3.44 8.37 -4.17
N GLU A 211 -4.32 8.91 -5.02
CA GLU A 211 -4.13 10.22 -5.64
C GLU A 211 -4.06 11.33 -4.57
N ARG A 212 -5.00 11.37 -3.63
CA ARG A 212 -5.01 12.29 -2.51
C ARG A 212 -3.73 12.17 -1.66
N CYS A 213 -3.34 10.93 -1.32
CA CYS A 213 -2.09 10.68 -0.58
C CYS A 213 -0.85 11.17 -1.34
N ILE A 214 -0.76 10.88 -2.64
CA ILE A 214 0.37 11.23 -3.48
C ILE A 214 0.51 12.75 -3.60
N LYS A 215 -0.57 13.48 -3.90
CA LYS A 215 -0.53 14.94 -4.05
C LYS A 215 -0.27 15.67 -2.73
N LEU A 216 -0.79 15.15 -1.59
CA LEU A 216 -0.54 15.71 -0.26
C LEU A 216 0.90 15.49 0.24
N PHE A 217 1.50 14.35 -0.07
CA PHE A 217 2.70 13.88 0.64
C PHE A 217 3.93 13.67 -0.24
N SER A 218 3.85 13.95 -1.55
CA SER A 218 4.98 13.90 -2.47
C SER A 218 4.97 15.05 -3.48
N PHE A 219 6.13 15.40 -4.02
CA PHE A 219 6.26 16.33 -5.13
C PHE A 219 6.11 15.61 -6.48
N VAL A 220 5.85 16.38 -7.53
CA VAL A 220 5.89 15.90 -8.93
C VAL A 220 7.25 15.25 -9.20
N ARG A 221 7.26 14.08 -9.87
CA ARG A 221 8.43 13.23 -10.16
C ARG A 221 9.06 12.52 -8.96
N ASP A 222 8.56 12.67 -7.74
CA ASP A 222 8.97 11.84 -6.62
C ASP A 222 8.70 10.36 -6.89
N VAL A 223 9.43 9.49 -6.18
CA VAL A 223 9.31 8.04 -6.32
C VAL A 223 8.33 7.50 -5.28
N VAL A 224 7.27 6.86 -5.77
CA VAL A 224 6.22 6.24 -4.96
C VAL A 224 6.33 4.72 -5.06
N LEU A 225 6.31 4.03 -3.92
CA LEU A 225 6.32 2.57 -3.82
C LEU A 225 4.98 2.06 -3.29
N ASP A 226 4.46 1.00 -3.92
CA ASP A 226 3.43 0.14 -3.34
C ASP A 226 3.99 -1.28 -3.17
N PRO A 227 4.31 -1.72 -1.95
CA PRO A 227 4.86 -3.04 -1.67
C PRO A 227 3.84 -4.18 -1.76
N PHE A 228 2.54 -3.87 -1.89
CA PHE A 228 1.44 -4.83 -2.04
C PHE A 228 0.50 -4.38 -3.15
N LEU A 229 1.04 -4.32 -4.37
CA LEU A 229 0.45 -3.64 -5.52
C LEU A 229 -0.98 -4.06 -5.86
N GLY A 230 -1.30 -5.35 -5.70
CA GLY A 230 -2.61 -5.89 -6.07
C GLY A 230 -3.00 -5.55 -7.51
N SER A 231 -4.14 -4.88 -7.68
CA SER A 231 -4.65 -4.49 -8.99
C SER A 231 -4.00 -3.24 -9.61
N GLY A 232 -2.98 -2.66 -8.98
CA GLY A 232 -2.19 -1.56 -9.55
C GLY A 232 -2.78 -0.16 -9.36
N THR A 233 -3.71 0.04 -8.43
CA THR A 233 -4.41 1.32 -8.26
C THR A 233 -3.45 2.47 -7.89
N THR A 234 -2.47 2.21 -7.01
CA THR A 234 -1.44 3.19 -6.65
C THR A 234 -0.60 3.61 -7.86
N LEU A 235 -0.26 2.68 -8.75
CA LEU A 235 0.50 3.02 -9.96
C LEU A 235 -0.31 3.79 -10.99
N LEU A 236 -1.64 3.56 -11.05
CA LEU A 236 -2.54 4.41 -11.85
C LEU A 236 -2.52 5.86 -11.33
N ALA A 237 -2.60 6.04 -10.01
CA ALA A 237 -2.49 7.36 -9.40
C ALA A 237 -1.12 8.01 -9.68
N CYS A 238 -0.02 7.25 -9.62
CA CYS A 238 1.31 7.75 -10.00
C CYS A 238 1.36 8.25 -11.45
N LEU A 239 0.71 7.51 -12.37
CA LEU A 239 0.68 7.86 -13.78
C LEU A 239 -0.06 9.19 -14.02
N VAL A 240 -1.24 9.38 -13.41
CA VAL A 240 -2.04 10.59 -13.60
C VAL A 240 -1.48 11.81 -12.87
N THR A 241 -0.68 11.60 -11.83
CA THR A 241 -0.06 12.67 -11.03
C THR A 241 1.41 12.91 -11.39
N ASN A 242 1.93 12.30 -12.46
CA ASN A 242 3.32 12.44 -12.89
C ASN A 242 4.37 12.08 -11.81
N ARG A 243 4.12 11.01 -11.06
CA ARG A 243 5.12 10.42 -10.15
C ARG A 243 5.77 9.18 -10.77
N THR A 244 6.96 8.86 -10.32
CA THR A 244 7.59 7.57 -10.64
C THR A 244 6.99 6.51 -9.72
N GLY A 245 6.38 5.47 -10.30
CA GLY A 245 5.71 4.42 -9.54
C GLY A 245 6.50 3.10 -9.58
N ILE A 246 6.69 2.49 -8.42
CA ILE A 246 7.24 1.14 -8.26
C ILE A 246 6.19 0.30 -7.53
N GLY A 247 5.84 -0.86 -8.10
CA GLY A 247 4.93 -1.82 -7.47
C GLY A 247 5.60 -3.17 -7.29
N VAL A 248 5.36 -3.80 -6.14
CA VAL A 248 5.78 -5.17 -5.85
C VAL A 248 4.54 -6.01 -5.60
N GLU A 249 4.44 -7.15 -6.26
CA GLU A 249 3.28 -8.05 -6.15
C GLU A 249 3.74 -9.50 -6.30
N ILE A 250 3.39 -10.32 -5.34
CA ILE A 250 3.78 -11.74 -5.33
C ILE A 250 2.95 -12.59 -6.30
N ASN A 251 1.69 -12.19 -6.54
CA ASN A 251 0.76 -12.91 -7.41
C ASN A 251 0.85 -12.43 -8.86
N GLU A 252 1.36 -13.27 -9.74
CA GLU A 252 1.51 -12.95 -11.17
C GLU A 252 0.19 -12.55 -11.85
N ASN A 253 -0.95 -13.11 -11.44
CA ASN A 253 -2.25 -12.74 -12.01
C ASN A 253 -2.62 -11.30 -11.67
N TYR A 254 -2.28 -10.82 -10.48
CA TYR A 254 -2.46 -9.41 -10.12
C TYR A 254 -1.47 -8.51 -10.85
N CYS A 255 -0.24 -8.96 -11.09
CA CYS A 255 0.68 -8.24 -11.98
C CYS A 255 0.09 -8.08 -13.39
N LYS A 256 -0.47 -9.15 -13.98
CA LYS A 256 -1.16 -9.10 -15.28
C LYS A 256 -2.33 -8.11 -15.28
N LEU A 257 -3.14 -8.14 -14.22
CA LEU A 257 -4.26 -7.23 -14.05
C LEU A 257 -3.81 -5.76 -13.96
N ALA A 258 -2.79 -5.48 -13.14
CA ALA A 258 -2.21 -4.16 -13.01
C ALA A 258 -1.68 -3.62 -14.35
N VAL A 259 -0.92 -4.45 -15.10
CA VAL A 259 -0.42 -4.09 -16.43
C VAL A 259 -1.55 -3.78 -17.41
N LYS A 260 -2.62 -4.58 -17.41
CA LYS A 260 -3.80 -4.33 -18.26
C LYS A 260 -4.40 -2.96 -17.95
N ARG A 261 -4.68 -2.66 -16.69
CA ARG A 261 -5.27 -1.38 -16.25
C ARG A 261 -4.38 -0.18 -16.60
N LEU A 262 -3.06 -0.30 -16.39
CA LEU A 262 -2.11 0.75 -16.75
C LEU A 262 -2.09 1.03 -18.26
N LYS A 263 -2.16 -0.01 -19.10
CA LYS A 263 -2.21 0.15 -20.56
C LYS A 263 -3.52 0.83 -21.01
N GLU A 264 -4.64 0.45 -20.42
CA GLU A 264 -5.94 1.06 -20.70
C GLU A 264 -5.92 2.55 -20.37
N GLN A 265 -5.41 2.93 -19.19
CA GLN A 265 -5.27 4.33 -18.77
C GLN A 265 -4.30 5.12 -19.67
N GLY A 266 -3.17 4.52 -20.04
CA GLY A 266 -2.19 5.14 -20.93
C GLY A 266 -2.74 5.41 -22.34
N ILE A 267 -3.65 4.58 -22.82
CA ILE A 267 -4.35 4.79 -24.12
C ILE A 267 -5.30 5.99 -24.01
N PHE A 268 -6.00 6.16 -22.89
CA PHE A 268 -6.87 7.31 -22.67
C PHE A 268 -6.09 8.62 -22.60
N GLN A 269 -4.93 8.65 -21.96
CA GLN A 269 -4.10 9.86 -21.90
C GLN A 269 -3.57 10.27 -23.27
N LYS A 270 -3.12 9.33 -24.11
CA LYS A 270 -2.69 9.64 -25.49
C LYS A 270 -3.84 10.23 -26.34
N LYS A 271 -5.04 9.67 -26.24
CA LYS A 271 -6.21 10.19 -26.98
C LYS A 271 -6.62 11.60 -26.53
N LEU A 272 -6.44 11.94 -25.24
CA LEU A 272 -6.70 13.30 -24.76
C LEU A 272 -5.68 14.30 -25.27
N VAL A 273 -4.40 13.94 -25.32
CA VAL A 273 -3.33 14.81 -25.85
C VAL A 273 -3.45 15.01 -27.38
N GLU A 274 -3.96 14.03 -28.11
CA GLU A 274 -4.19 14.11 -29.55
C GLU A 274 -5.49 14.87 -29.92
N ALA A 275 -6.36 15.14 -28.96
CA ALA A 275 -7.65 15.82 -29.15
C ALA A 275 -7.60 17.33 -28.86
N PHE A 276 -6.48 17.84 -28.38
CA PHE A 276 -6.18 19.27 -28.15
C PHE A 276 -4.97 19.70 -28.98
#